data_cb664ce74f9e3a0bb7e4313369e6b242
#
_entry.id   cb664ce74f9e3a0bb7e4313369e6b242
#
_cell.length_a   1.000
_cell.length_b   1.000
_cell.length_c   1.000
_cell.angle_alpha   90.00
_cell.angle_beta   90.00
_cell.angle_gamma   90.00
#
_symmetry.space_group_name_H-M   'P 1'
#
loop_
_entity.id
_entity.type
_entity.pdbx_description
1 polymer ?
#
loop_
_entity_poly.entity_id
_entity_poly.type
_entity_poly.pdbx_seq_one_letter_code
_entity_poly.pdbx_strand_id
1 'polypeptide(L)'
;MIAILGKLLNIPALVRMRFYPMLNRALLKKKGAVLGRNVQIPGKLNLVTSGNNDIGIGDNFYFSSGDAVNPISSNLQGAIYLENGASLKIGNNVGMSSTRMWIHDSVTIGDNVKVGACVLITDTDAHPLDYLARSTSNEGTKSAPIVIEDDVWVGAHSIILKGVTIGARSIIGAGSVVTKNIPPDCVAGF
;
A
#
# COMPACT_ATOMS: atom_id res chain seq x y z
N MET A 1 -3.76 7.55 -30.72
CA MET A 1 -3.65 7.08 -29.32
C MET A 1 -2.20 7.13 -28.79
N ILE A 2 -1.20 6.63 -29.53
CA ILE A 2 0.24 6.65 -29.16
C ILE A 2 0.80 8.06 -29.04
N ALA A 3 0.40 9.00 -29.90
CA ALA A 3 0.87 10.41 -29.87
C ALA A 3 0.35 11.22 -28.65
N ILE A 4 -0.79 10.81 -28.06
CA ILE A 4 -1.33 11.43 -26.84
C ILE A 4 -0.58 10.91 -25.60
N LEU A 5 -0.17 9.64 -25.58
CA LEU A 5 0.65 9.08 -24.50
C LEU A 5 2.03 9.75 -24.43
N GLY A 6 2.67 10.02 -25.57
CA GLY A 6 3.97 10.69 -25.63
C GLY A 6 3.95 12.14 -25.12
N LYS A 7 2.82 12.85 -25.31
CA LYS A 7 2.63 14.21 -24.77
C LYS A 7 2.37 14.23 -23.26
N LEU A 8 1.80 13.18 -22.69
CA LEU A 8 1.61 13.01 -21.23
C LEU A 8 2.94 12.83 -20.47
N LEU A 9 3.96 12.29 -21.12
CA LEU A 9 5.30 12.11 -20.52
C LEU A 9 6.07 13.42 -20.34
N ASN A 10 5.69 14.48 -21.07
CA ASN A 10 6.33 15.80 -21.02
C ASN A 10 5.54 16.85 -20.23
N ILE A 11 4.51 16.47 -19.48
CA ILE A 11 3.80 17.40 -18.62
C ILE A 11 4.73 17.77 -17.44
N PRO A 12 4.98 19.09 -17.19
CA PRO A 12 5.80 19.51 -16.07
C PRO A 12 5.36 18.86 -14.75
N ALA A 13 6.31 18.54 -13.88
CA ALA A 13 6.06 17.85 -12.60
C ALA A 13 4.93 18.49 -11.78
N LEU A 14 4.85 19.82 -11.76
CA LEU A 14 3.78 20.58 -11.09
C LEU A 14 2.37 20.26 -11.60
N VAL A 15 2.22 20.06 -12.93
CA VAL A 15 0.92 19.71 -13.53
C VAL A 15 0.56 18.27 -13.19
N ARG A 16 1.54 17.37 -13.19
CA ARG A 16 1.33 15.97 -12.74
C ARG A 16 0.90 15.91 -11.28
N MET A 17 1.55 16.65 -10.40
CA MET A 17 1.20 16.70 -8.98
C MET A 17 -0.22 17.21 -8.75
N ARG A 18 -0.75 18.07 -9.60
CA ARG A 18 -2.11 18.61 -9.47
C ARG A 18 -3.17 17.72 -10.16
N PHE A 19 -2.80 17.03 -11.22
CA PHE A 19 -3.68 16.18 -12.03
C PHE A 19 -3.91 14.81 -11.39
N TYR A 20 -2.85 14.15 -10.93
CA TYR A 20 -2.96 12.79 -10.38
C TYR A 20 -3.86 12.67 -9.14
N PRO A 21 -3.90 13.60 -8.19
CA PRO A 21 -4.84 13.48 -7.05
C PRO A 21 -6.29 13.38 -7.48
N MET A 22 -6.70 14.15 -8.49
CA MET A 22 -8.07 14.07 -9.04
C MET A 22 -8.32 12.74 -9.73
N LEU A 23 -7.38 12.30 -10.59
CA LEU A 23 -7.49 11.05 -11.33
C LEU A 23 -7.52 9.84 -10.40
N ASN A 24 -6.61 9.76 -9.45
CA ASN A 24 -6.51 8.64 -8.51
C ASN A 24 -7.73 8.57 -7.60
N ARG A 25 -8.25 9.73 -7.15
CA ARG A 25 -9.49 9.79 -6.37
C ARG A 25 -10.69 9.29 -7.18
N ALA A 26 -10.81 9.69 -8.45
CA ALA A 26 -11.85 9.21 -9.35
C ALA A 26 -11.73 7.70 -9.61
N LEU A 27 -10.50 7.20 -9.80
CA LEU A 27 -10.22 5.79 -10.01
C LEU A 27 -10.63 4.95 -8.78
N LEU A 28 -10.25 5.37 -7.57
CA LEU A 28 -10.63 4.71 -6.31
C LEU A 28 -12.15 4.67 -6.15
N LYS A 29 -12.85 5.79 -6.36
CA LYS A 29 -14.31 5.84 -6.30
C LYS A 29 -14.98 4.92 -7.33
N LYS A 30 -14.45 4.87 -8.56
CA LYS A 30 -14.94 3.96 -9.61
C LYS A 30 -14.81 2.48 -9.19
N LYS A 31 -13.84 2.17 -8.32
CA LYS A 31 -13.62 0.85 -7.74
C LYS A 31 -14.38 0.61 -6.42
N GLY A 32 -15.34 1.47 -6.09
CA GLY A 32 -16.19 1.32 -4.91
C GLY A 32 -15.57 1.82 -3.60
N ALA A 33 -14.42 2.47 -3.62
CA ALA A 33 -13.78 2.95 -2.40
C ALA A 33 -14.57 4.06 -1.71
N VAL A 34 -14.74 3.95 -0.39
CA VAL A 34 -15.23 5.00 0.49
C VAL A 34 -14.05 5.87 0.91
N LEU A 35 -14.10 7.15 0.56
CA LEU A 35 -13.00 8.09 0.78
C LEU A 35 -13.43 9.21 1.73
N GLY A 36 -12.63 9.44 2.73
CA GLY A 36 -12.72 10.58 3.63
C GLY A 36 -12.38 11.91 2.94
N ARG A 37 -12.28 12.95 3.77
CA ARG A 37 -11.91 14.30 3.34
C ARG A 37 -10.40 14.38 3.10
N ASN A 38 -9.99 15.26 2.19
CA ASN A 38 -8.57 15.58 1.93
C ASN A 38 -7.69 14.33 1.60
N VAL A 39 -8.22 13.41 0.79
CA VAL A 39 -7.45 12.28 0.26
C VAL A 39 -6.62 12.77 -0.93
N GLN A 40 -5.29 12.74 -0.81
CA GLN A 40 -4.35 13.23 -1.82
C GLN A 40 -3.36 12.15 -2.23
N ILE A 41 -3.30 11.86 -3.52
CA ILE A 41 -2.38 10.85 -4.08
C ILE A 41 -1.64 11.48 -5.26
N PRO A 42 -0.60 12.31 -5.01
CA PRO A 42 0.24 12.84 -6.07
C PRO A 42 1.10 11.74 -6.71
N GLY A 43 1.21 11.81 -8.03
CA GLY A 43 1.87 10.77 -8.83
C GLY A 43 0.92 9.65 -9.26
N LYS A 44 1.39 8.79 -10.16
CA LYS A 44 0.60 7.71 -10.72
C LYS A 44 0.46 6.57 -9.71
N LEU A 45 -0.77 6.21 -9.37
CA LEU A 45 -1.08 5.01 -8.57
C LEU A 45 -1.45 3.86 -9.50
N ASN A 46 -0.84 2.70 -9.29
CA ASN A 46 -1.26 1.46 -9.92
C ASN A 46 -2.31 0.79 -9.03
N LEU A 47 -3.58 0.93 -9.40
CA LEU A 47 -4.69 0.30 -8.69
C LEU A 47 -5.27 -0.83 -9.53
N VAL A 48 -5.15 -2.05 -9.03
CA VAL A 48 -5.73 -3.25 -9.63
C VAL A 48 -6.65 -3.91 -8.60
N THR A 49 -7.87 -4.17 -9.00
CA THR A 49 -8.86 -4.85 -8.15
C THR A 49 -9.54 -5.94 -8.97
N SER A 50 -9.71 -7.12 -8.40
CA SER A 50 -10.49 -8.21 -8.96
C SER A 50 -11.75 -8.43 -8.11
N GLY A 51 -12.92 -8.47 -8.78
CA GLY A 51 -14.20 -8.70 -8.12
C GLY A 51 -14.63 -7.60 -7.15
N ASN A 52 -15.30 -8.00 -6.07
CA ASN A 52 -15.83 -7.10 -5.05
C ASN A 52 -14.81 -6.93 -3.92
N ASN A 53 -14.40 -5.70 -3.69
CA ASN A 53 -13.46 -5.34 -2.63
C ASN A 53 -14.07 -4.32 -1.69
N ASP A 54 -13.62 -4.35 -0.44
CA ASP A 54 -14.02 -3.36 0.57
C ASP A 54 -12.86 -2.39 0.85
N ILE A 55 -12.91 -1.21 0.25
CA ILE A 55 -11.86 -0.20 0.35
C ILE A 55 -12.38 1.00 1.12
N GLY A 56 -11.79 1.27 2.29
CA GLY A 56 -12.04 2.46 3.09
C GLY A 56 -10.77 3.25 3.34
N ILE A 57 -10.79 4.56 3.09
CA ILE A 57 -9.66 5.46 3.34
C ILE A 57 -10.19 6.66 4.12
N GLY A 58 -9.62 6.91 5.30
CA GLY A 58 -10.01 7.98 6.20
C GLY A 58 -9.62 9.39 5.74
N ASP A 59 -9.77 10.34 6.66
CA ASP A 59 -9.49 11.76 6.42
C ASP A 59 -7.96 12.04 6.37
N ASN A 60 -7.55 13.05 5.59
CA ASN A 60 -6.18 13.55 5.51
C ASN A 60 -5.15 12.47 5.09
N PHE A 61 -5.55 11.58 4.19
CA PHE A 61 -4.64 10.58 3.63
C PHE A 61 -3.74 11.21 2.57
N TYR A 62 -2.43 10.96 2.68
CA TYR A 62 -1.42 11.39 1.71
C TYR A 62 -0.58 10.21 1.23
N PHE A 63 -0.57 9.96 -0.10
CA PHE A 63 0.21 8.88 -0.68
C PHE A 63 1.02 9.40 -1.88
N SER A 64 2.29 9.72 -1.67
CA SER A 64 3.18 10.09 -2.76
C SER A 64 3.56 8.86 -3.60
N SER A 65 3.51 8.99 -4.93
CA SER A 65 3.79 7.88 -5.84
C SER A 65 4.79 8.29 -6.93
N GLY A 66 5.93 7.62 -6.92
CA GLY A 66 7.00 7.81 -7.89
C GLY A 66 8.03 8.88 -7.50
N ASP A 67 9.14 8.86 -8.22
CA ASP A 67 10.32 9.71 -8.01
C ASP A 67 10.08 11.21 -8.20
N ALA A 68 9.15 11.56 -9.08
CA ALA A 68 8.76 12.96 -9.31
C ALA A 68 8.16 13.63 -8.06
N VAL A 69 7.69 12.84 -7.08
CA VAL A 69 7.12 13.32 -5.81
C VAL A 69 8.05 13.05 -4.64
N ASN A 70 8.69 11.88 -4.61
CA ASN A 70 9.66 11.50 -3.60
C ASN A 70 10.90 10.85 -4.25
N PRO A 71 12.06 11.52 -4.26
CA PRO A 71 13.26 10.99 -4.93
C PRO A 71 13.79 9.69 -4.34
N ILE A 72 13.47 9.36 -3.07
CA ILE A 72 13.85 8.09 -2.44
C ILE A 72 13.10 6.91 -3.04
N SER A 73 12.03 7.16 -3.79
CA SER A 73 11.19 6.11 -4.41
C SER A 73 11.87 5.34 -5.55
N SER A 74 13.07 5.76 -6.02
CA SER A 74 13.86 5.05 -7.04
C SER A 74 13.02 4.62 -8.27
N ASN A 75 12.20 5.51 -8.81
CA ASN A 75 11.23 5.27 -9.90
C ASN A 75 10.08 4.28 -9.57
N LEU A 76 10.01 3.73 -8.36
CA LEU A 76 8.91 2.86 -7.96
C LEU A 76 7.64 3.66 -7.75
N GLN A 77 6.59 3.21 -8.39
CA GLN A 77 5.24 3.75 -8.20
C GLN A 77 4.54 3.02 -7.06
N GLY A 78 3.68 3.75 -6.35
CA GLY A 78 2.75 3.14 -5.42
C GLY A 78 1.80 2.19 -6.16
N ALA A 79 1.51 1.05 -5.55
CA ALA A 79 0.62 0.06 -6.11
C ALA A 79 -0.28 -0.55 -5.04
N ILE A 80 -1.53 -0.77 -5.38
CA ILE A 80 -2.52 -1.44 -4.54
C ILE A 80 -3.19 -2.52 -5.41
N TYR A 81 -2.95 -3.77 -5.07
CA TYR A 81 -3.55 -4.94 -5.68
C TYR A 81 -4.47 -5.60 -4.66
N LEU A 82 -5.77 -5.69 -4.99
CA LEU A 82 -6.74 -6.41 -4.17
C LEU A 82 -7.34 -7.56 -4.97
N GLU A 83 -7.19 -8.75 -4.44
CA GLU A 83 -7.89 -9.93 -4.95
C GLU A 83 -9.37 -9.91 -4.56
N ASN A 84 -10.17 -10.75 -5.22
CA ASN A 84 -11.61 -10.79 -5.02
C ASN A 84 -11.98 -11.06 -3.55
N GLY A 85 -12.79 -10.20 -2.98
CA GLY A 85 -13.22 -10.27 -1.58
C GLY A 85 -12.24 -9.63 -0.58
N ALA A 86 -11.07 -9.20 -1.03
CA ALA A 86 -10.08 -8.57 -0.14
C ALA A 86 -10.54 -7.20 0.40
N SER A 87 -10.05 -6.86 1.59
CA SER A 87 -10.37 -5.61 2.28
C SER A 87 -9.13 -4.76 2.56
N LEU A 88 -9.23 -3.45 2.30
CA LEU A 88 -8.22 -2.46 2.69
C LEU A 88 -8.88 -1.34 3.49
N LYS A 89 -8.48 -1.19 4.75
CA LYS A 89 -8.93 -0.11 5.62
C LYS A 89 -7.74 0.74 6.04
N ILE A 90 -7.83 2.03 5.80
CA ILE A 90 -6.81 3.01 6.18
C ILE A 90 -7.50 4.11 7.02
N GLY A 91 -6.97 4.35 8.19
CA GLY A 91 -7.44 5.36 9.13
C GLY A 91 -7.14 6.79 8.69
N ASN A 92 -7.21 7.71 9.66
CA ASN A 92 -7.02 9.14 9.44
C ASN A 92 -5.55 9.55 9.56
N ASN A 93 -5.17 10.65 8.91
CA ASN A 93 -3.84 11.27 9.00
C ASN A 93 -2.69 10.33 8.58
N VAL A 94 -2.96 9.34 7.73
CA VAL A 94 -1.96 8.37 7.26
C VAL A 94 -1.15 8.96 6.12
N GLY A 95 0.17 8.78 6.21
CA GLY A 95 1.12 9.19 5.16
C GLY A 95 1.89 8.00 4.61
N MET A 96 1.95 7.85 3.28
CA MET A 96 2.67 6.76 2.60
C MET A 96 3.50 7.28 1.44
N SER A 97 4.55 6.55 1.07
CA SER A 97 5.38 6.89 -0.09
C SER A 97 5.73 5.65 -0.91
N SER A 98 5.28 5.62 -2.16
CA SER A 98 5.54 4.52 -3.12
C SER A 98 5.40 3.12 -2.53
N THR A 99 4.52 2.98 -1.54
CA THR A 99 4.19 1.71 -0.88
C THR A 99 3.51 0.79 -1.89
N ARG A 100 3.83 -0.48 -1.84
CA ARG A 100 3.18 -1.51 -2.65
C ARG A 100 2.45 -2.49 -1.75
N MET A 101 1.19 -2.72 -2.04
CA MET A 101 0.33 -3.63 -1.29
C MET A 101 -0.21 -4.71 -2.22
N TRP A 102 -0.12 -5.96 -1.80
CA TRP A 102 -0.76 -7.09 -2.45
C TRP A 102 -1.62 -7.80 -1.42
N ILE A 103 -2.93 -7.72 -1.59
CA ILE A 103 -3.91 -8.04 -0.58
C ILE A 103 -4.86 -9.12 -1.10
N HIS A 104 -4.84 -10.27 -0.43
CA HIS A 104 -5.69 -11.42 -0.69
C HIS A 104 -6.79 -11.59 0.38
N ASP A 105 -6.52 -11.17 1.61
CA ASP A 105 -7.42 -11.24 2.75
C ASP A 105 -7.74 -9.82 3.22
N SER A 106 -6.91 -9.26 4.09
CA SER A 106 -7.15 -7.90 4.56
C SER A 106 -5.90 -7.20 5.11
N VAL A 107 -5.86 -5.88 4.88
CA VAL A 107 -4.90 -4.98 5.49
C VAL A 107 -5.65 -3.85 6.18
N THR A 108 -5.40 -3.69 7.48
CA THR A 108 -5.91 -2.57 8.29
C THR A 108 -4.75 -1.71 8.76
N ILE A 109 -4.86 -0.40 8.54
CA ILE A 109 -3.90 0.61 8.96
C ILE A 109 -4.66 1.63 9.80
N GLY A 110 -4.23 1.84 11.03
CA GLY A 110 -4.82 2.74 12.01
C GLY A 110 -4.58 4.23 11.68
N ASP A 111 -4.86 5.06 12.66
CA ASP A 111 -4.72 6.51 12.56
C ASP A 111 -3.26 6.96 12.75
N ASN A 112 -2.88 8.10 12.17
CA ASN A 112 -1.59 8.77 12.30
C ASN A 112 -0.36 7.95 11.82
N VAL A 113 -0.56 6.84 11.12
CA VAL A 113 0.51 5.94 10.65
C VAL A 113 1.36 6.62 9.58
N LYS A 114 2.68 6.40 9.66
CA LYS A 114 3.65 6.83 8.63
C LYS A 114 4.33 5.62 8.02
N VAL A 115 4.22 5.48 6.69
CA VAL A 115 4.85 4.39 5.94
C VAL A 115 5.91 4.99 5.03
N GLY A 116 7.15 4.62 5.28
CA GLY A 116 8.32 5.07 4.52
C GLY A 116 8.30 4.64 3.05
N ALA A 117 9.26 5.15 2.30
CA ALA A 117 9.33 4.88 0.87
C ALA A 117 9.57 3.40 0.57
N CYS A 118 8.87 2.90 -0.47
CA CYS A 118 9.08 1.56 -1.05
C CYS A 118 8.81 0.39 -0.09
N VAL A 119 8.00 0.59 0.94
CA VAL A 119 7.54 -0.51 1.80
C VAL A 119 6.67 -1.46 0.99
N LEU A 120 6.88 -2.76 1.19
CA LEU A 120 6.01 -3.82 0.68
C LEU A 120 5.14 -4.36 1.80
N ILE A 121 3.82 -4.42 1.58
CA ILE A 121 2.86 -5.04 2.49
C ILE A 121 2.17 -6.16 1.71
N THR A 122 2.30 -7.40 2.17
CA THR A 122 1.67 -8.55 1.51
C THR A 122 1.13 -9.54 2.53
N ASP A 123 -0.17 -9.78 2.45
CA ASP A 123 -0.88 -10.67 3.37
C ASP A 123 -0.99 -12.11 2.85
N THR A 124 -0.20 -12.45 1.84
CA THR A 124 -0.21 -13.76 1.18
C THR A 124 1.18 -14.33 0.98
N ASP A 125 1.30 -15.67 0.95
CA ASP A 125 2.50 -16.36 0.50
C ASP A 125 2.68 -16.33 -1.03
N ALA A 126 1.68 -15.90 -1.77
CA ALA A 126 1.61 -15.92 -3.23
C ALA A 126 1.60 -17.34 -3.84
N HIS A 127 2.24 -18.31 -3.20
CA HIS A 127 2.33 -19.71 -3.62
C HIS A 127 2.26 -20.66 -2.43
N PRO A 128 1.83 -21.92 -2.63
CA PRO A 128 1.89 -22.94 -1.58
C PRO A 128 3.31 -23.15 -1.06
N LEU A 129 3.47 -23.32 0.25
CA LEU A 129 4.77 -23.62 0.85
C LEU A 129 5.22 -25.06 0.54
N ASP A 130 4.28 -25.99 0.37
CA ASP A 130 4.60 -27.35 -0.10
C ASP A 130 5.09 -27.30 -1.56
N TYR A 131 6.23 -27.95 -1.82
CA TYR A 131 6.88 -27.87 -3.13
C TYR A 131 6.13 -28.65 -4.22
N LEU A 132 5.45 -29.75 -3.89
CA LEU A 132 4.67 -30.53 -4.85
C LEU A 132 3.40 -29.75 -5.26
N ALA A 133 2.68 -29.19 -4.27
CA ALA A 133 1.54 -28.33 -4.55
C ALA A 133 1.97 -27.13 -5.42
N ARG A 134 3.06 -26.47 -5.08
CA ARG A 134 3.59 -25.31 -5.83
C ARG A 134 4.00 -25.63 -7.27
N SER A 135 4.41 -26.87 -7.55
CA SER A 135 4.78 -27.29 -8.92
C SER A 135 3.58 -27.53 -9.83
N THR A 136 2.39 -27.72 -9.28
CA THR A 136 1.20 -28.12 -10.04
C THR A 136 0.09 -27.07 -10.04
N SER A 137 -0.04 -26.28 -8.96
CA SER A 137 -1.12 -25.30 -8.81
C SER A 137 -0.77 -24.24 -7.77
N ASN A 138 -1.67 -23.27 -7.57
CA ASN A 138 -1.64 -22.33 -6.44
C ASN A 138 -2.60 -22.74 -5.32
N GLU A 139 -3.18 -23.93 -5.39
CA GLU A 139 -4.08 -24.43 -4.37
C GLU A 139 -3.34 -24.62 -3.05
N GLY A 140 -3.94 -24.19 -1.94
CA GLY A 140 -3.30 -24.24 -0.61
C GLY A 140 -2.39 -23.06 -0.30
N THR A 141 -2.31 -22.03 -1.17
CA THR A 141 -1.70 -20.73 -0.82
C THR A 141 -2.38 -20.14 0.40
N LYS A 142 -1.59 -19.68 1.37
CA LYS A 142 -2.11 -19.12 2.62
C LYS A 142 -2.04 -17.60 2.62
N SER A 143 -3.11 -17.00 3.09
CA SER A 143 -3.19 -15.58 3.41
C SER A 143 -3.59 -15.39 4.87
N ALA A 144 -3.23 -14.27 5.47
CA ALA A 144 -3.64 -13.92 6.82
C ALA A 144 -3.60 -12.40 7.00
N PRO A 145 -4.57 -11.82 7.73
CA PRO A 145 -4.70 -10.38 7.92
C PRO A 145 -3.42 -9.70 8.40
N ILE A 146 -3.20 -8.46 7.95
CA ILE A 146 -2.16 -7.58 8.48
C ILE A 146 -2.85 -6.42 9.19
N VAL A 147 -2.38 -6.10 10.41
CA VAL A 147 -2.84 -4.97 11.19
C VAL A 147 -1.65 -4.08 11.55
N ILE A 148 -1.73 -2.80 11.20
CA ILE A 148 -0.81 -1.76 11.63
C ILE A 148 -1.63 -0.80 12.48
N GLU A 149 -1.39 -0.80 13.80
CA GLU A 149 -2.16 -0.01 14.74
C GLU A 149 -1.79 1.48 14.68
N ASP A 150 -2.42 2.30 15.53
CA ASP A 150 -2.27 3.74 15.52
C ASP A 150 -0.85 4.20 15.85
N ASP A 151 -0.47 5.37 15.30
CA ASP A 151 0.79 6.05 15.58
C ASP A 151 2.06 5.23 15.21
N VAL A 152 1.94 4.20 14.40
CA VAL A 152 3.08 3.37 13.94
C VAL A 152 3.88 4.12 12.87
N TRP A 153 5.21 3.98 12.95
CA TRP A 153 6.10 4.39 11.87
C TRP A 153 6.83 3.18 11.27
N VAL A 154 6.60 2.92 9.99
CA VAL A 154 7.31 1.89 9.22
C VAL A 154 8.42 2.55 8.41
N GLY A 155 9.67 2.19 8.67
CA GLY A 155 10.85 2.66 7.95
C GLY A 155 10.85 2.26 6.47
N ALA A 156 11.55 3.03 5.65
CA ALA A 156 11.63 2.79 4.20
C ALA A 156 12.18 1.40 3.86
N HIS A 157 11.74 0.84 2.72
CA HIS A 157 12.19 -0.46 2.21
C HIS A 157 11.89 -1.66 3.12
N SER A 158 11.04 -1.51 4.13
CA SER A 158 10.61 -2.64 4.96
C SER A 158 9.61 -3.52 4.22
N ILE A 159 9.52 -4.78 4.64
CA ILE A 159 8.58 -5.77 4.13
C ILE A 159 7.73 -6.26 5.30
N ILE A 160 6.40 -6.11 5.20
CA ILE A 160 5.45 -6.59 6.21
C ILE A 160 4.73 -7.80 5.61
N LEU A 161 4.87 -8.94 6.27
CA LEU A 161 4.32 -10.22 5.80
C LEU A 161 3.00 -10.56 6.47
N LYS A 162 2.29 -11.49 5.87
CA LYS A 162 0.99 -11.98 6.30
C LYS A 162 0.90 -12.33 7.79
N GLY A 163 -0.24 -12.08 8.39
CA GLY A 163 -0.54 -12.42 9.78
C GLY A 163 0.13 -11.53 10.84
N VAL A 164 0.83 -10.47 10.43
CA VAL A 164 1.53 -9.58 11.35
C VAL A 164 0.60 -8.51 11.90
N THR A 165 0.65 -8.31 13.22
CA THR A 165 0.15 -7.12 13.90
C THR A 165 1.32 -6.29 14.40
N ILE A 166 1.38 -5.00 14.00
CA ILE A 166 2.33 -4.02 14.54
C ILE A 166 1.58 -3.17 15.55
N GLY A 167 1.92 -3.32 16.83
CA GLY A 167 1.28 -2.64 17.94
C GLY A 167 1.50 -1.12 17.92
N ALA A 168 0.55 -0.40 18.48
CA ALA A 168 0.48 1.06 18.45
C ALA A 168 1.78 1.73 18.93
N ARG A 169 2.11 2.88 18.36
CA ARG A 169 3.28 3.73 18.68
C ARG A 169 4.63 3.05 18.46
N SER A 170 4.64 1.91 17.75
CA SER A 170 5.89 1.21 17.44
C SER A 170 6.57 1.75 16.19
N ILE A 171 7.87 1.58 16.13
CA ILE A 171 8.72 1.98 15.01
C ILE A 171 9.37 0.73 14.42
N ILE A 172 9.23 0.55 13.11
CA ILE A 172 9.96 -0.48 12.35
C ILE A 172 11.15 0.18 11.66
N GLY A 173 12.36 -0.30 11.95
CA GLY A 173 13.58 0.17 11.30
C GLY A 173 13.55 -0.03 9.78
N ALA A 174 14.19 0.87 9.04
CA ALA A 174 14.26 0.77 7.58
C ALA A 174 14.94 -0.53 7.12
N GLY A 175 14.42 -1.13 6.03
CA GLY A 175 14.94 -2.38 5.48
C GLY A 175 14.56 -3.65 6.25
N SER A 176 13.72 -3.55 7.27
CA SER A 176 13.31 -4.71 8.08
C SER A 176 12.34 -5.63 7.35
N VAL A 177 12.44 -6.94 7.62
CA VAL A 177 11.44 -7.93 7.20
C VAL A 177 10.66 -8.40 8.43
N VAL A 178 9.43 -7.91 8.57
CA VAL A 178 8.57 -8.20 9.72
C VAL A 178 7.76 -9.46 9.45
N THR A 179 8.06 -10.52 10.19
CA THR A 179 7.45 -11.86 10.05
C THR A 179 6.66 -12.28 11.27
N LYS A 180 6.67 -11.48 12.34
CA LYS A 180 6.01 -11.76 13.63
C LYS A 180 5.40 -10.47 14.18
N ASN A 181 4.45 -10.63 15.09
CA ASN A 181 3.83 -9.49 15.78
C ASN A 181 4.87 -8.67 16.55
N ILE A 182 4.70 -7.36 16.49
CA ILE A 182 5.47 -6.38 17.25
C ILE A 182 4.57 -5.84 18.35
N PRO A 183 4.98 -5.92 19.64
CA PRO A 183 4.21 -5.30 20.72
C PRO A 183 4.12 -3.77 20.56
N PRO A 184 3.15 -3.11 21.20
CA PRO A 184 3.10 -1.66 21.20
C PRO A 184 4.33 -1.04 21.89
N ASP A 185 4.60 0.23 21.59
CA ASP A 185 5.67 1.04 22.21
C ASP A 185 7.09 0.48 21.98
N CYS A 186 7.32 -0.24 20.89
CA CYS A 186 8.59 -0.88 20.56
C CYS A 186 9.30 -0.20 19.39
N VAL A 187 10.65 -0.28 19.41
CA VAL A 187 11.49 -0.04 18.23
C VAL A 187 12.05 -1.39 17.80
N ALA A 188 11.65 -1.85 16.62
CA ALA A 188 12.05 -3.15 16.07
C ALA A 188 12.81 -2.97 14.75
N GLY A 189 13.90 -3.72 14.59
CA GLY A 189 14.68 -3.78 13.34
C GLY A 189 15.25 -5.18 13.17
N PHE A 190 15.24 -5.70 11.91
CA PHE A 190 15.65 -7.07 11.57
C PHE A 190 16.47 -7.07 10.30
#